data_6bfe0b5ed330988611c8724c89da11f0
#
_entry.id   6bfe0b5ed330988611c8724c89da11f0
#
_cell.length_a   1.000
_cell.length_b   1.000
_cell.length_c   1.000
_cell.angle_alpha   90.00
_cell.angle_beta   90.00
_cell.angle_gamma   90.00
#
_symmetry.space_group_name_H-M   'P 1'
#
loop_
_entity.id
_entity.type
_entity.pdbx_description
1 polymer ?
#
loop_
_entity_poly.entity_id
_entity_poly.type
_entity_poly.pdbx_seq_one_letter_code
_entity_poly.pdbx_strand_id
1 'polypeptide(L)'
;MLRAVWLIMVVGFGAKAGMFPLHSWLPTAHPVAPSPASAVLSGIITKCGVLAIIRVTFNLFGIQLLSGSWAQTAALVLALITVFMGSMMALGEKLIKKRLAYSTVSQVSYVLFGLMLMNAKGFEGAMLQAVFHMLAKNALFMWAGAVIHETGLTRVDELRGLGRRMPAAMWGFTIASLSLIGIPPTGGFVSKWYLASGALGYESYAMGISGVCVLIISALLTAGYLLPIMAAAFFPGREAYFTPVERKEPAMTMLVPVLVLAILTVVTGVFPNIITDAIAPVTRALF
;
A
#
# COMPACT_ATOMS: atom_id res chain seq x y z
N MET A 1 29.42 -13.73 8.07
CA MET A 1 29.00 -13.00 9.27
C MET A 1 28.26 -11.69 8.91
N LEU A 2 28.83 -10.73 8.16
CA LEU A 2 28.21 -9.45 7.83
C LEU A 2 26.83 -9.58 7.17
N ARG A 3 26.63 -10.50 6.22
CA ARG A 3 25.35 -10.77 5.55
C ARG A 3 24.23 -11.20 6.52
N ALA A 4 24.59 -11.98 7.56
CA ALA A 4 23.63 -12.38 8.59
C ALA A 4 23.25 -11.19 9.49
N VAL A 5 24.21 -10.34 9.85
CA VAL A 5 23.96 -9.10 10.61
C VAL A 5 23.03 -8.19 9.83
N TRP A 6 23.28 -7.98 8.52
CA TRP A 6 22.41 -7.21 7.66
C TRP A 6 20.97 -7.75 7.64
N LEU A 7 20.80 -9.09 7.47
CA LEU A 7 19.47 -9.69 7.44
C LEU A 7 18.71 -9.49 8.76
N ILE A 8 19.40 -9.63 9.91
CA ILE A 8 18.82 -9.37 11.24
C ILE A 8 18.37 -7.90 11.34
N MET A 9 19.19 -6.94 10.86
CA MET A 9 18.82 -5.52 10.84
C MET A 9 17.61 -5.26 9.92
N VAL A 10 17.56 -5.90 8.74
CA VAL A 10 16.40 -5.80 7.83
C VAL A 10 15.13 -6.33 8.49
N VAL A 11 15.19 -7.46 9.20
CA VAL A 11 14.04 -8.00 9.96
C VAL A 11 13.65 -7.07 11.10
N GLY A 12 14.60 -6.52 11.85
CA GLY A 12 14.33 -5.61 12.95
C GLY A 12 13.66 -4.30 12.50
N PHE A 13 14.20 -3.65 11.46
CA PHE A 13 13.56 -2.46 10.86
C PHE A 13 12.30 -2.82 10.07
N GLY A 14 12.26 -4.02 9.50
CA GLY A 14 11.10 -4.60 8.85
C GLY A 14 9.92 -4.77 9.80
N ALA A 15 10.16 -5.06 11.09
CA ALA A 15 9.12 -5.06 12.10
C ALA A 15 8.40 -3.70 12.19
N LYS A 16 9.14 -2.59 12.13
CA LYS A 16 8.57 -1.24 12.07
C LYS A 16 7.79 -0.97 10.78
N ALA A 17 8.22 -1.56 9.67
CA ALA A 17 7.53 -1.50 8.38
C ALA A 17 6.32 -2.44 8.29
N GLY A 18 6.16 -3.37 9.24
CA GLY A 18 5.08 -4.35 9.25
C GLY A 18 5.39 -5.63 8.49
N MET A 19 6.67 -6.03 8.39
CA MET A 19 7.10 -7.24 7.71
C MET A 19 6.80 -8.49 8.55
N PHE A 20 6.38 -9.58 7.90
CA PHE A 20 6.24 -10.89 8.54
C PHE A 20 7.60 -11.42 9.07
N PRO A 21 7.62 -12.06 10.23
CA PRO A 21 6.49 -12.41 11.11
C PRO A 21 6.08 -11.33 12.11
N LEU A 22 6.75 -10.18 12.15
CA LEU A 22 6.62 -9.16 13.19
C LEU A 22 5.58 -8.06 12.84
N HIS A 23 4.60 -8.37 11.99
CA HIS A 23 3.62 -7.42 11.44
C HIS A 23 2.38 -7.20 12.34
N SER A 24 2.12 -8.08 13.31
CA SER A 24 0.84 -8.16 14.03
C SER A 24 0.45 -6.91 14.81
N TRP A 25 1.43 -6.08 15.22
CA TRP A 25 1.18 -4.83 15.91
C TRP A 25 0.39 -3.82 15.05
N LEU A 26 0.61 -3.82 13.74
CA LEU A 26 0.01 -2.84 12.83
C LEU A 26 -1.52 -3.01 12.72
N PRO A 27 -2.06 -4.21 12.41
CA PRO A 27 -3.50 -4.45 12.39
C PRO A 27 -4.18 -4.32 13.75
N THR A 28 -3.44 -4.41 14.85
CA THR A 28 -3.98 -4.23 16.21
C THR A 28 -4.06 -2.75 16.59
N ALA A 29 -3.07 -1.94 16.19
CA ALA A 29 -3.02 -0.52 16.51
C ALA A 29 -4.06 0.31 15.74
N HIS A 30 -4.29 0.01 14.46
CA HIS A 30 -5.15 0.84 13.60
C HIS A 30 -6.63 0.92 14.01
N PRO A 31 -7.31 -0.15 14.46
CA PRO A 31 -8.70 -0.05 14.90
C PRO A 31 -8.89 0.87 16.10
N VAL A 32 -7.95 0.88 17.03
CA VAL A 32 -8.01 1.64 18.28
C VAL A 32 -7.60 3.11 18.07
N ALA A 33 -6.62 3.36 17.19
CA ALA A 33 -6.12 4.70 16.94
C ALA A 33 -7.18 5.61 16.29
N PRO A 34 -7.22 6.91 16.60
CA PRO A 34 -7.98 7.89 15.81
C PRO A 34 -7.60 7.83 14.32
N SER A 35 -8.56 8.09 13.43
CA SER A 35 -8.33 7.90 11.99
C SER A 35 -7.23 8.80 11.41
N PRO A 36 -7.06 10.07 11.81
CA PRO A 36 -5.90 10.86 11.39
C PRO A 36 -4.57 10.26 11.84
N ALA A 37 -4.50 9.73 13.08
CA ALA A 37 -3.31 9.03 13.57
C ALA A 37 -3.05 7.73 12.78
N SER A 38 -4.10 6.98 12.42
CA SER A 38 -4.00 5.81 11.54
C SER A 38 -3.49 6.18 10.14
N ALA A 39 -3.92 7.32 9.58
CA ALA A 39 -3.42 7.80 8.30
C ALA A 39 -1.91 8.07 8.37
N VAL A 40 -1.45 8.82 9.36
CA VAL A 40 -0.01 9.11 9.57
C VAL A 40 0.78 7.83 9.86
N LEU A 41 0.23 6.92 10.67
CA LEU A 41 0.87 5.65 11.01
C LEU A 41 1.12 4.79 9.75
N SER A 42 0.11 4.63 8.91
CA SER A 42 0.22 3.88 7.65
C SER A 42 1.00 4.64 6.58
N GLY A 43 0.73 5.94 6.45
CA GLY A 43 1.29 6.78 5.37
C GLY A 43 2.78 7.11 5.57
N ILE A 44 3.21 7.42 6.80
CA ILE A 44 4.54 7.97 7.09
C ILE A 44 5.34 7.08 8.03
N ILE A 45 4.81 6.71 9.19
CA ILE A 45 5.58 6.06 10.26
C ILE A 45 6.14 4.71 9.82
N THR A 46 5.38 3.91 9.06
CA THR A 46 5.88 2.65 8.50
C THR A 46 7.07 2.85 7.55
N LYS A 47 7.12 4.00 6.84
CA LYS A 47 8.23 4.35 5.93
C LYS A 47 9.52 4.72 6.66
N CYS A 48 9.45 5.07 7.95
CA CYS A 48 10.68 5.22 8.75
C CYS A 48 11.46 3.89 8.84
N GLY A 49 10.76 2.75 8.96
CA GLY A 49 11.40 1.43 8.89
C GLY A 49 12.01 1.15 7.52
N VAL A 50 11.29 1.50 6.45
CA VAL A 50 11.79 1.41 5.06
C VAL A 50 13.04 2.28 4.87
N LEU A 51 13.03 3.52 5.35
CA LEU A 51 14.18 4.43 5.25
C LEU A 51 15.40 3.89 5.99
N ALA A 52 15.21 3.29 7.17
CA ALA A 52 16.29 2.65 7.90
C ALA A 52 16.89 1.48 7.10
N ILE A 53 16.04 0.65 6.46
CA ILE A 53 16.48 -0.44 5.59
C ILE A 53 17.26 0.10 4.38
N ILE A 54 16.82 1.19 3.74
CA ILE A 54 17.56 1.82 2.64
C ILE A 54 18.95 2.22 3.11
N ARG A 55 19.06 2.95 4.23
CA ARG A 55 20.34 3.40 4.76
C ARG A 55 21.28 2.24 5.11
N VAL A 56 20.76 1.22 5.75
CA VAL A 56 21.55 0.04 6.11
C VAL A 56 21.99 -0.71 4.85
N THR A 57 21.10 -0.93 3.90
CA THR A 57 21.39 -1.72 2.70
C THR A 57 22.37 -1.00 1.77
N PHE A 58 22.10 0.26 1.45
CA PHE A 58 22.85 0.96 0.40
C PHE A 58 24.05 1.76 0.93
N ASN A 59 23.94 2.34 2.15
CA ASN A 59 25.02 3.20 2.68
C ASN A 59 25.96 2.45 3.63
N LEU A 60 25.45 1.51 4.46
CA LEU A 60 26.28 0.83 5.46
C LEU A 60 26.95 -0.43 4.91
N PHE A 61 26.18 -1.33 4.28
CA PHE A 61 26.71 -2.60 3.77
C PHE A 61 27.11 -2.54 2.29
N GLY A 62 26.38 -1.77 1.48
CA GLY A 62 26.60 -1.66 0.04
C GLY A 62 26.06 -2.84 -0.76
N ILE A 63 25.67 -2.55 -2.01
CA ILE A 63 25.09 -3.53 -2.94
C ILE A 63 26.10 -4.67 -3.24
N GLN A 64 27.38 -4.33 -3.41
CA GLN A 64 28.43 -5.27 -3.80
C GLN A 64 28.59 -6.44 -2.81
N LEU A 65 28.39 -6.19 -1.50
CA LEU A 65 28.44 -7.23 -0.48
C LEU A 65 27.20 -8.13 -0.50
N LEU A 66 26.05 -7.57 -0.88
CA LEU A 66 24.73 -8.16 -0.65
C LEU A 66 24.16 -8.83 -1.90
N SER A 67 24.42 -8.29 -3.09
CA SER A 67 23.90 -8.81 -4.37
C SER A 67 24.34 -10.27 -4.59
N GLY A 68 23.41 -11.08 -5.08
CA GLY A 68 23.62 -12.51 -5.31
C GLY A 68 23.79 -13.36 -4.05
N SER A 69 23.66 -12.77 -2.84
CA SER A 69 23.87 -13.50 -1.59
C SER A 69 22.60 -14.23 -1.11
N TRP A 70 22.80 -15.30 -0.33
CA TRP A 70 21.72 -16.01 0.34
C TRP A 70 20.85 -15.08 1.21
N ALA A 71 21.46 -14.04 1.81
CA ALA A 71 20.77 -13.10 2.68
C ALA A 71 19.80 -12.21 1.87
N GLN A 72 20.21 -11.75 0.68
CA GLN A 72 19.33 -11.05 -0.25
C GLN A 72 18.13 -11.93 -0.66
N THR A 73 18.39 -13.18 -1.04
CA THR A 73 17.34 -14.13 -1.40
C THR A 73 16.37 -14.35 -0.25
N ALA A 74 16.89 -14.51 0.99
CA ALA A 74 16.04 -14.65 2.17
C ALA A 74 15.16 -13.41 2.41
N ALA A 75 15.70 -12.20 2.26
CA ALA A 75 14.96 -10.95 2.40
C ALA A 75 13.90 -10.79 1.30
N LEU A 76 14.20 -11.16 0.04
CA LEU A 76 13.23 -11.21 -1.06
C LEU A 76 12.07 -12.16 -0.75
N VAL A 77 12.37 -13.38 -0.31
CA VAL A 77 11.34 -14.38 0.04
C VAL A 77 10.47 -13.87 1.19
N LEU A 78 11.05 -13.31 2.25
CA LEU A 78 10.29 -12.72 3.35
C LEU A 78 9.38 -11.58 2.88
N ALA A 79 9.85 -10.72 1.98
CA ALA A 79 9.04 -9.66 1.41
C ALA A 79 7.86 -10.22 0.60
N LEU A 80 8.09 -11.22 -0.26
CA LEU A 80 7.05 -11.87 -1.07
C LEU A 80 6.01 -12.60 -0.22
N ILE A 81 6.44 -13.32 0.83
CA ILE A 81 5.53 -13.95 1.79
C ILE A 81 4.65 -12.88 2.44
N THR A 82 5.23 -11.75 2.83
CA THR A 82 4.48 -10.66 3.48
C THR A 82 3.49 -10.00 2.52
N VAL A 83 3.88 -9.80 1.25
CA VAL A 83 2.97 -9.27 0.20
C VAL A 83 1.74 -10.15 0.07
N PHE A 84 1.94 -11.45 -0.09
CA PHE A 84 0.86 -12.40 -0.29
C PHE A 84 -0.01 -12.53 0.97
N MET A 85 0.60 -12.80 2.11
CA MET A 85 -0.10 -13.00 3.38
C MET A 85 -0.90 -11.76 3.79
N GLY A 86 -0.31 -10.56 3.70
CA GLY A 86 -1.00 -9.32 4.03
C GLY A 86 -2.25 -9.11 3.18
N SER A 87 -2.21 -9.45 1.89
CA SER A 87 -3.37 -9.37 0.99
C SER A 87 -4.44 -10.42 1.32
N MET A 88 -4.03 -11.64 1.66
CA MET A 88 -4.96 -12.71 2.08
C MET A 88 -5.68 -12.35 3.39
N MET A 89 -4.95 -11.84 4.37
CA MET A 89 -5.55 -11.42 5.64
C MET A 89 -6.49 -10.23 5.46
N ALA A 90 -6.15 -9.28 4.57
CA ALA A 90 -7.03 -8.17 4.23
C ALA A 90 -8.35 -8.65 3.61
N LEU A 91 -8.33 -9.69 2.77
CA LEU A 91 -9.52 -10.25 2.14
C LEU A 91 -10.50 -10.82 3.17
N GLY A 92 -10.01 -11.53 4.19
CA GLY A 92 -10.83 -12.15 5.24
C GLY A 92 -11.34 -11.18 6.32
N GLU A 93 -10.76 -9.99 6.42
CA GLU A 93 -11.06 -9.08 7.54
C GLU A 93 -12.35 -8.28 7.29
N LYS A 94 -13.19 -8.18 8.33
CA LYS A 94 -14.50 -7.50 8.26
C LYS A 94 -14.47 -6.06 8.76
N LEU A 95 -13.54 -5.71 9.67
CA LEU A 95 -13.41 -4.35 10.17
C LEU A 95 -12.66 -3.46 9.16
N ILE A 96 -13.25 -2.31 8.82
CA ILE A 96 -12.72 -1.39 7.80
C ILE A 96 -11.25 -1.02 8.08
N LYS A 97 -10.95 -0.48 9.26
CA LYS A 97 -9.61 -0.04 9.62
C LYS A 97 -8.60 -1.20 9.66
N LYS A 98 -9.02 -2.37 10.13
CA LYS A 98 -8.15 -3.54 10.22
C LYS A 98 -7.86 -4.14 8.84
N ARG A 99 -8.86 -4.16 7.94
CA ARG A 99 -8.67 -4.50 6.52
C ARG A 99 -7.66 -3.57 5.84
N LEU A 100 -7.81 -2.26 6.06
CA LEU A 100 -6.85 -1.26 5.56
C LEU A 100 -5.45 -1.44 6.17
N ALA A 101 -5.34 -1.86 7.44
CA ALA A 101 -4.07 -2.13 8.09
C ALA A 101 -3.35 -3.35 7.47
N TYR A 102 -4.03 -4.48 7.27
CA TYR A 102 -3.45 -5.63 6.57
C TYR A 102 -3.04 -5.29 5.14
N SER A 103 -3.85 -4.48 4.44
CA SER A 103 -3.43 -4.00 3.13
C SER A 103 -2.22 -3.06 3.19
N THR A 104 -1.96 -2.37 4.33
CA THR A 104 -0.71 -1.63 4.53
C THR A 104 0.48 -2.57 4.65
N VAL A 105 0.35 -3.66 5.43
CA VAL A 105 1.36 -4.73 5.54
C VAL A 105 1.78 -5.22 4.16
N SER A 106 0.81 -5.58 3.31
CA SER A 106 1.07 -6.01 1.94
C SER A 106 1.77 -4.93 1.12
N GLN A 107 1.20 -3.73 1.05
CA GLN A 107 1.67 -2.67 0.15
C GLN A 107 3.03 -2.08 0.56
N VAL A 108 3.38 -2.03 1.85
CA VAL A 108 4.72 -1.64 2.29
C VAL A 108 5.73 -2.73 1.93
N SER A 109 5.31 -3.99 1.92
CA SER A 109 6.18 -5.09 1.50
C SER A 109 6.47 -5.11 0.00
N TYR A 110 5.62 -4.48 -0.86
CA TYR A 110 6.00 -4.17 -2.25
C TYR A 110 7.22 -3.23 -2.29
N VAL A 111 7.28 -2.25 -1.39
CA VAL A 111 8.46 -1.37 -1.28
C VAL A 111 9.69 -2.17 -0.88
N LEU A 112 9.56 -3.02 0.16
CA LEU A 112 10.66 -3.87 0.60
C LEU A 112 11.13 -4.82 -0.50
N PHE A 113 10.21 -5.44 -1.23
CA PHE A 113 10.53 -6.28 -2.37
C PHE A 113 11.36 -5.53 -3.43
N GLY A 114 10.92 -4.33 -3.84
CA GLY A 114 11.66 -3.52 -4.80
C GLY A 114 13.06 -3.13 -4.35
N LEU A 115 13.23 -2.82 -3.05
CA LEU A 115 14.55 -2.53 -2.47
C LEU A 115 15.46 -3.76 -2.47
N MET A 116 14.91 -4.95 -2.18
CA MET A 116 15.67 -6.21 -2.13
C MET A 116 16.07 -6.73 -3.52
N LEU A 117 15.46 -6.24 -4.61
CA LEU A 117 15.93 -6.52 -5.97
C LEU A 117 17.34 -5.95 -6.23
N MET A 118 17.74 -4.92 -5.49
CA MET A 118 19.06 -4.28 -5.59
C MET A 118 19.44 -3.89 -7.04
N ASN A 119 18.46 -3.46 -7.82
CA ASN A 119 18.68 -2.89 -9.14
C ASN A 119 17.92 -1.55 -9.30
N ALA A 120 18.33 -0.73 -10.26
CA ALA A 120 17.83 0.62 -10.46
C ALA A 120 16.29 0.66 -10.62
N LYS A 121 15.71 -0.23 -11.44
CA LYS A 121 14.26 -0.27 -11.69
C LYS A 121 13.46 -0.72 -10.46
N GLY A 122 13.98 -1.69 -9.71
CA GLY A 122 13.38 -2.12 -8.44
C GLY A 122 13.38 -1.00 -7.39
N PHE A 123 14.49 -0.26 -7.29
CA PHE A 123 14.62 0.89 -6.39
C PHE A 123 13.65 2.03 -6.78
N GLU A 124 13.60 2.42 -8.06
CA GLU A 124 12.64 3.40 -8.57
C GLU A 124 11.20 2.98 -8.25
N GLY A 125 10.85 1.73 -8.56
CA GLY A 125 9.53 1.16 -8.25
C GLY A 125 9.20 1.19 -6.76
N ALA A 126 10.18 0.88 -5.89
CA ALA A 126 10.02 0.94 -4.45
C ALA A 126 9.74 2.36 -3.95
N MET A 127 10.47 3.36 -4.43
CA MET A 127 10.27 4.77 -4.06
C MET A 127 8.92 5.28 -4.54
N LEU A 128 8.56 5.01 -5.80
CA LEU A 128 7.25 5.34 -6.36
C LEU A 128 6.12 4.69 -5.55
N GLN A 129 6.26 3.39 -5.21
CA GLN A 129 5.28 2.68 -4.39
C GLN A 129 5.14 3.30 -3.00
N ALA A 130 6.23 3.74 -2.38
CA ALA A 130 6.19 4.39 -1.07
C ALA A 130 5.36 5.68 -1.11
N VAL A 131 5.54 6.51 -2.14
CA VAL A 131 4.81 7.78 -2.32
C VAL A 131 3.35 7.54 -2.65
N PHE A 132 3.04 6.71 -3.67
CA PHE A 132 1.65 6.48 -4.09
C PHE A 132 0.84 5.75 -3.02
N HIS A 133 1.46 4.80 -2.32
CA HIS A 133 0.84 4.15 -1.17
C HIS A 133 0.54 5.16 -0.05
N MET A 134 1.43 6.11 0.23
CA MET A 134 1.20 7.16 1.23
C MET A 134 -0.04 7.99 0.87
N LEU A 135 -0.16 8.46 -0.37
CA LEU A 135 -1.30 9.26 -0.82
C LEU A 135 -2.61 8.47 -0.71
N ALA A 136 -2.64 7.26 -1.28
CA ALA A 136 -3.84 6.43 -1.28
C ALA A 136 -4.26 6.00 0.14
N LYS A 137 -3.33 5.62 1.00
CA LYS A 137 -3.64 5.19 2.37
C LYS A 137 -4.11 6.32 3.27
N ASN A 138 -3.49 7.48 3.15
CA ASN A 138 -3.97 8.64 3.89
C ASN A 138 -5.42 8.97 3.50
N ALA A 139 -5.74 8.97 2.19
CA ALA A 139 -7.11 9.15 1.72
C ALA A 139 -8.07 8.11 2.31
N LEU A 140 -7.71 6.82 2.28
CA LEU A 140 -8.56 5.73 2.75
C LEU A 140 -8.77 5.72 4.27
N PHE A 141 -7.74 6.00 5.07
CA PHE A 141 -7.90 6.08 6.53
C PHE A 141 -8.67 7.33 6.96
N MET A 142 -8.47 8.47 6.27
CA MET A 142 -9.27 9.68 6.50
C MET A 142 -10.74 9.45 6.10
N TRP A 143 -10.98 8.79 4.96
CA TRP A 143 -12.32 8.35 4.56
C TRP A 143 -12.96 7.43 5.60
N ALA A 144 -12.25 6.41 6.08
CA ALA A 144 -12.77 5.53 7.10
C ALA A 144 -13.14 6.28 8.39
N GLY A 145 -12.34 7.30 8.75
CA GLY A 145 -12.65 8.19 9.86
C GLY A 145 -13.91 9.01 9.65
N ALA A 146 -14.07 9.60 8.47
CA ALA A 146 -15.24 10.38 8.12
C ALA A 146 -16.52 9.53 8.14
N VAL A 147 -16.46 8.31 7.58
CA VAL A 147 -17.60 7.37 7.60
C VAL A 147 -17.94 6.97 9.03
N ILE A 148 -16.98 6.55 9.83
CA ILE A 148 -17.21 6.12 11.22
C ILE A 148 -17.78 7.28 12.06
N HIS A 149 -17.28 8.50 11.86
CA HIS A 149 -17.76 9.68 12.59
C HIS A 149 -19.22 10.02 12.27
N GLU A 150 -19.61 9.97 11.00
CA GLU A 150 -20.96 10.37 10.55
C GLU A 150 -22.00 9.25 10.69
N THR A 151 -21.59 8.00 10.69
CA THR A 151 -22.53 6.87 10.60
C THR A 151 -22.39 5.85 11.72
N GLY A 152 -21.26 5.82 12.45
CA GLY A 152 -20.93 4.78 13.41
C GLY A 152 -20.55 3.42 12.78
N LEU A 153 -20.62 3.28 11.45
CA LEU A 153 -20.36 2.02 10.75
C LEU A 153 -18.88 1.68 10.79
N THR A 154 -18.54 0.50 11.26
CA THR A 154 -17.16 0.03 11.40
C THR A 154 -16.85 -1.19 10.54
N ARG A 155 -17.87 -1.87 10.04
CA ARG A 155 -17.75 -3.11 9.29
C ARG A 155 -18.01 -2.90 7.81
N VAL A 156 -17.37 -3.71 6.99
CA VAL A 156 -17.45 -3.63 5.52
C VAL A 156 -18.84 -4.02 5.00
N ASP A 157 -19.47 -5.01 5.64
CA ASP A 157 -20.82 -5.48 5.30
C ASP A 157 -21.91 -4.43 5.56
N GLU A 158 -21.65 -3.47 6.44
CA GLU A 158 -22.57 -2.36 6.79
C GLU A 158 -22.54 -1.20 5.75
N LEU A 159 -21.55 -1.16 4.85
CA LEU A 159 -21.33 -0.04 3.92
C LEU A 159 -22.27 -0.06 2.69
N ARG A 160 -23.23 -0.98 2.64
CA ARG A 160 -24.17 -1.11 1.54
C ARG A 160 -25.01 0.14 1.39
N GLY A 161 -25.04 0.72 0.16
CA GLY A 161 -25.79 1.94 -0.14
C GLY A 161 -25.15 3.25 0.33
N LEU A 162 -23.97 3.21 0.95
CA LEU A 162 -23.29 4.41 1.44
C LEU A 162 -22.97 5.41 0.33
N GLY A 163 -22.75 4.94 -0.91
CA GLY A 163 -22.49 5.79 -2.07
C GLY A 163 -23.69 6.68 -2.45
N ARG A 164 -24.92 6.38 -1.98
CA ARG A 164 -26.10 7.22 -2.15
C ARG A 164 -26.21 8.27 -1.05
N ARG A 165 -25.77 7.94 0.16
CA ARG A 165 -25.80 8.84 1.32
C ARG A 165 -24.63 9.82 1.29
N MET A 166 -23.43 9.36 0.93
CA MET A 166 -22.16 10.10 0.96
C MET A 166 -21.40 9.93 -0.37
N PRO A 167 -21.96 10.40 -1.51
CA PRO A 167 -21.39 10.14 -2.83
C PRO A 167 -19.98 10.70 -3.02
N ALA A 168 -19.69 11.91 -2.57
CA ALA A 168 -18.36 12.51 -2.74
C ALA A 168 -17.30 11.76 -1.92
N ALA A 169 -17.61 11.41 -0.67
CA ALA A 169 -16.71 10.59 0.16
C ALA A 169 -16.46 9.23 -0.48
N MET A 170 -17.47 8.56 -1.04
CA MET A 170 -17.34 7.27 -1.72
C MET A 170 -16.55 7.35 -3.02
N TRP A 171 -16.63 8.45 -3.78
CA TRP A 171 -15.76 8.67 -4.93
C TRP A 171 -14.28 8.82 -4.50
N GLY A 172 -14.01 9.54 -3.42
CA GLY A 172 -12.68 9.62 -2.83
C GLY A 172 -12.12 8.23 -2.46
N PHE A 173 -12.95 7.39 -1.79
CA PHE A 173 -12.60 5.99 -1.50
C PHE A 173 -12.32 5.20 -2.78
N THR A 174 -13.17 5.34 -3.79
CA THR A 174 -13.06 4.60 -5.05
C THR A 174 -11.74 4.92 -5.75
N ILE A 175 -11.44 6.19 -5.94
CA ILE A 175 -10.20 6.63 -6.62
C ILE A 175 -8.96 6.14 -5.87
N ALA A 176 -8.90 6.33 -4.55
CA ALA A 176 -7.78 5.86 -3.74
C ALA A 176 -7.64 4.33 -3.75
N SER A 177 -8.76 3.60 -3.79
CA SER A 177 -8.78 2.13 -3.89
C SER A 177 -8.27 1.65 -5.25
N LEU A 178 -8.68 2.29 -6.37
CA LEU A 178 -8.17 1.98 -7.70
C LEU A 178 -6.65 2.18 -7.77
N SER A 179 -6.12 3.20 -7.07
CA SER A 179 -4.68 3.39 -6.95
C SER A 179 -3.99 2.24 -6.19
N LEU A 180 -4.56 1.74 -5.09
CA LEU A 180 -4.00 0.59 -4.38
C LEU A 180 -4.04 -0.70 -5.21
N ILE A 181 -5.10 -0.93 -5.97
CA ILE A 181 -5.21 -2.07 -6.90
C ILE A 181 -4.13 -1.94 -7.98
N GLY A 182 -3.86 -0.73 -8.45
CA GLY A 182 -2.93 -0.44 -9.52
C GLY A 182 -3.61 -0.40 -10.89
N ILE A 183 -4.77 0.26 -10.97
CA ILE A 183 -5.51 0.45 -12.23
C ILE A 183 -5.11 1.80 -12.85
N PRO A 184 -4.74 1.86 -14.16
CA PRO A 184 -4.52 3.13 -14.85
C PRO A 184 -5.78 4.03 -14.76
N PRO A 185 -5.61 5.36 -14.68
CA PRO A 185 -4.40 6.16 -14.78
C PRO A 185 -3.75 6.52 -13.42
N THR A 186 -3.93 5.71 -12.39
CA THR A 186 -3.44 6.02 -11.05
C THR A 186 -1.96 5.70 -10.84
N GLY A 187 -1.30 6.39 -9.90
CA GLY A 187 0.12 6.21 -9.60
C GLY A 187 0.47 4.79 -9.14
N GLY A 188 -0.45 4.08 -8.50
CA GLY A 188 -0.23 2.69 -8.08
C GLY A 188 0.02 1.72 -9.24
N PHE A 189 -0.50 2.00 -10.44
CA PHE A 189 -0.14 1.25 -11.64
C PHE A 189 1.33 1.49 -12.02
N VAL A 190 1.75 2.75 -12.04
CA VAL A 190 3.12 3.13 -12.43
C VAL A 190 4.15 2.44 -11.53
N SER A 191 3.97 2.50 -10.21
CA SER A 191 4.91 1.87 -9.27
C SER A 191 4.98 0.35 -9.44
N LYS A 192 3.85 -0.33 -9.64
CA LYS A 192 3.81 -1.78 -9.87
C LYS A 192 4.47 -2.18 -11.18
N TRP A 193 4.31 -1.36 -12.22
CA TRP A 193 5.00 -1.55 -13.49
C TRP A 193 6.52 -1.50 -13.33
N TYR A 194 7.03 -0.50 -12.60
CA TYR A 194 8.46 -0.39 -12.31
C TYR A 194 8.97 -1.56 -11.46
N LEU A 195 8.21 -1.99 -10.45
CA LEU A 195 8.55 -3.16 -9.62
C LEU A 195 8.61 -4.44 -10.45
N ALA A 196 7.62 -4.67 -11.33
CA ALA A 196 7.60 -5.82 -12.22
C ALA A 196 8.77 -5.78 -13.21
N SER A 197 9.07 -4.60 -13.79
CA SER A 197 10.23 -4.40 -14.68
C SER A 197 11.55 -4.68 -13.95
N GLY A 198 11.68 -4.22 -12.71
CA GLY A 198 12.84 -4.51 -11.87
C GLY A 198 12.98 -6.00 -11.53
N ALA A 199 11.86 -6.68 -11.29
CA ALA A 199 11.84 -8.12 -11.00
C ALA A 199 12.25 -8.95 -12.23
N LEU A 200 11.75 -8.58 -13.43
CA LEU A 200 12.13 -9.26 -14.67
C LEU A 200 13.62 -9.06 -15.05
N GLY A 201 14.22 -7.97 -14.59
CA GLY A 201 15.66 -7.71 -14.75
C GLY A 201 16.52 -8.30 -13.62
N TYR A 202 15.97 -9.13 -12.74
CA TYR A 202 16.72 -9.76 -11.65
C TYR A 202 17.55 -10.95 -12.15
N GLU A 203 18.77 -11.12 -11.62
CA GLU A 203 19.72 -12.16 -12.08
C GLU A 203 19.11 -13.58 -12.10
N SER A 204 18.34 -13.93 -11.05
CA SER A 204 17.63 -15.21 -11.02
C SER A 204 16.27 -15.06 -11.71
N TYR A 205 16.15 -15.54 -12.93
CA TYR A 205 14.91 -15.53 -13.71
C TYR A 205 13.72 -16.16 -12.96
N ALA A 206 13.94 -17.29 -12.30
CA ALA A 206 12.90 -17.96 -11.51
C ALA A 206 12.40 -17.08 -10.35
N MET A 207 13.31 -16.42 -9.63
CA MET A 207 12.95 -15.49 -8.55
C MET A 207 12.25 -14.24 -9.09
N GLY A 208 12.70 -13.69 -10.21
CA GLY A 208 12.08 -12.56 -10.87
C GLY A 208 10.64 -12.86 -11.27
N ILE A 209 10.39 -13.96 -11.96
CA ILE A 209 9.03 -14.40 -12.35
C ILE A 209 8.16 -14.68 -11.12
N SER A 210 8.68 -15.38 -10.13
CA SER A 210 7.91 -15.64 -8.90
C SER A 210 7.50 -14.33 -8.21
N GLY A 211 8.39 -13.34 -8.22
CA GLY A 211 8.08 -11.98 -7.74
C GLY A 211 6.92 -11.36 -8.50
N VAL A 212 6.98 -11.33 -9.84
CA VAL A 212 5.90 -10.78 -10.68
C VAL A 212 4.58 -11.52 -10.44
N CYS A 213 4.60 -12.85 -10.36
CA CYS A 213 3.40 -13.64 -10.08
C CYS A 213 2.77 -13.27 -8.73
N VAL A 214 3.58 -13.15 -7.67
CA VAL A 214 3.08 -12.74 -6.34
C VAL A 214 2.52 -11.33 -6.37
N LEU A 215 3.15 -10.39 -7.08
CA LEU A 215 2.64 -9.03 -7.25
C LEU A 215 1.27 -9.01 -7.93
N ILE A 216 1.09 -9.79 -9.01
CA ILE A 216 -0.19 -9.90 -9.74
C ILE A 216 -1.26 -10.53 -8.85
N ILE A 217 -0.96 -11.66 -8.19
CA ILE A 217 -1.90 -12.32 -7.27
C ILE A 217 -2.33 -11.37 -6.15
N SER A 218 -1.38 -10.65 -5.54
CA SER A 218 -1.68 -9.68 -4.51
C SER A 218 -2.50 -8.49 -5.02
N ALA A 219 -2.29 -8.03 -6.28
CA ALA A 219 -3.12 -7.01 -6.91
C ALA A 219 -4.56 -7.50 -7.13
N LEU A 220 -4.74 -8.75 -7.59
CA LEU A 220 -6.06 -9.38 -7.71
C LEU A 220 -6.77 -9.55 -6.36
N LEU A 221 -6.03 -9.96 -5.31
CA LEU A 221 -6.56 -10.01 -3.95
C LEU A 221 -6.96 -8.61 -3.46
N THR A 222 -6.16 -7.58 -3.79
CA THR A 222 -6.47 -6.18 -3.47
C THR A 222 -7.77 -5.74 -4.14
N ALA A 223 -7.97 -6.08 -5.41
CA ALA A 223 -9.24 -5.89 -6.10
C ALA A 223 -10.37 -6.65 -5.41
N GLY A 224 -10.14 -7.91 -5.04
CA GLY A 224 -11.10 -8.78 -4.38
C GLY A 224 -11.63 -8.24 -3.04
N TYR A 225 -10.84 -7.49 -2.28
CA TYR A 225 -11.33 -6.93 -1.02
C TYR A 225 -11.76 -5.45 -1.08
N LEU A 226 -11.45 -4.71 -2.16
CA LEU A 226 -11.86 -3.29 -2.31
C LEU A 226 -13.05 -3.13 -3.28
N LEU A 227 -13.06 -3.82 -4.44
CA LEU A 227 -14.14 -3.69 -5.42
C LEU A 227 -15.52 -4.06 -4.87
N PRO A 228 -15.69 -5.13 -4.07
CA PRO A 228 -17.00 -5.43 -3.49
C PRO A 228 -17.55 -4.34 -2.59
N ILE A 229 -16.69 -3.58 -1.89
CA ILE A 229 -17.11 -2.43 -1.08
C ILE A 229 -17.68 -1.34 -1.99
N MET A 230 -16.97 -1.01 -3.08
CA MET A 230 -17.45 -0.01 -4.05
C MET A 230 -18.78 -0.45 -4.69
N ALA A 231 -18.84 -1.70 -5.14
CA ALA A 231 -20.04 -2.24 -5.76
C ALA A 231 -21.24 -2.21 -4.79
N ALA A 232 -21.07 -2.67 -3.55
CA ALA A 232 -22.14 -2.66 -2.56
C ALA A 232 -22.57 -1.24 -2.16
N ALA A 233 -21.62 -0.28 -2.11
CA ALA A 233 -21.91 1.10 -1.75
C ALA A 233 -22.74 1.83 -2.84
N PHE A 234 -22.39 1.65 -4.12
CA PHE A 234 -23.11 2.31 -5.22
C PHE A 234 -24.30 1.51 -5.73
N PHE A 235 -24.25 0.17 -5.69
CA PHE A 235 -25.27 -0.75 -6.17
C PHE A 235 -25.79 -1.67 -5.06
N PRO A 236 -26.60 -1.14 -4.12
CA PRO A 236 -26.99 -1.87 -2.91
C PRO A 236 -28.01 -3.00 -3.12
N GLY A 237 -28.51 -3.21 -4.36
CA GLY A 237 -29.57 -4.15 -4.68
C GLY A 237 -30.96 -3.49 -4.72
N ARG A 238 -31.96 -4.23 -5.28
CA ARG A 238 -33.28 -3.64 -5.60
C ARG A 238 -34.01 -3.06 -4.39
N GLU A 239 -34.13 -3.79 -3.29
CA GLU A 239 -34.89 -3.33 -2.12
C GLU A 239 -34.27 -2.06 -1.51
N ALA A 240 -32.96 -2.06 -1.29
CA ALA A 240 -32.26 -0.91 -0.75
C ALA A 240 -32.17 0.26 -1.75
N TYR A 241 -32.27 -0.02 -3.07
CA TYR A 241 -32.21 1.03 -4.10
C TYR A 241 -33.43 1.95 -4.09
N PHE A 242 -34.62 1.44 -3.82
CA PHE A 242 -35.85 2.22 -3.79
C PHE A 242 -36.15 2.88 -2.44
N THR A 243 -35.38 2.57 -1.40
CA THR A 243 -35.55 3.22 -0.09
C THR A 243 -35.01 4.66 -0.18
N PRO A 244 -35.80 5.68 0.21
CA PRO A 244 -35.34 7.05 0.30
C PRO A 244 -34.14 7.16 1.25
N VAL A 245 -33.07 7.77 0.82
CA VAL A 245 -31.87 7.99 1.64
C VAL A 245 -31.56 9.47 1.67
N GLU A 246 -31.50 10.05 2.87
CA GLU A 246 -31.07 11.41 3.08
C GLU A 246 -29.55 11.51 2.76
N ARG A 247 -29.22 12.43 1.84
CA ARG A 247 -27.83 12.72 1.50
C ARG A 247 -27.19 13.55 2.61
N LYS A 248 -26.13 13.03 3.20
CA LYS A 248 -25.39 13.73 4.23
C LYS A 248 -23.89 13.42 4.06
N GLU A 249 -23.18 14.35 3.43
CA GLU A 249 -21.72 14.26 3.33
C GLU A 249 -21.06 14.58 4.68
N PRO A 250 -19.84 14.09 4.91
CA PRO A 250 -19.03 14.49 6.06
C PRO A 250 -18.73 15.99 6.05
N ALA A 251 -18.40 16.53 7.22
CA ALA A 251 -17.90 17.91 7.31
C ALA A 251 -16.77 18.17 6.32
N MET A 252 -16.74 19.36 5.71
CA MET A 252 -15.74 19.72 4.69
C MET A 252 -14.30 19.55 5.17
N THR A 253 -14.05 19.76 6.45
CA THR A 253 -12.73 19.52 7.09
C THR A 253 -12.28 18.06 7.01
N MET A 254 -13.19 17.09 6.92
CA MET A 254 -12.91 15.67 6.71
C MET A 254 -12.93 15.30 5.24
N LEU A 255 -13.86 15.85 4.46
CA LEU A 255 -14.06 15.49 3.05
C LEU A 255 -12.95 16.01 2.15
N VAL A 256 -12.56 17.28 2.30
CA VAL A 256 -11.56 17.94 1.44
C VAL A 256 -10.22 17.19 1.44
N PRO A 257 -9.63 16.82 2.58
CA PRO A 257 -8.39 16.05 2.58
C PRO A 257 -8.50 14.70 1.85
N VAL A 258 -9.63 14.01 1.97
CA VAL A 258 -9.87 12.73 1.26
C VAL A 258 -9.84 12.95 -0.25
N LEU A 259 -10.58 13.95 -0.74
CA LEU A 259 -10.66 14.24 -2.17
C LEU A 259 -9.34 14.76 -2.73
N VAL A 260 -8.66 15.66 -2.03
CA VAL A 260 -7.34 16.17 -2.46
C VAL A 260 -6.34 15.03 -2.59
N LEU A 261 -6.23 14.16 -1.59
CA LEU A 261 -5.31 13.03 -1.63
C LEU A 261 -5.69 12.02 -2.74
N ALA A 262 -6.98 11.75 -2.93
CA ALA A 262 -7.45 10.89 -4.00
C ALA A 262 -7.13 11.48 -5.39
N ILE A 263 -7.36 12.76 -5.61
CA ILE A 263 -7.02 13.46 -6.86
C ILE A 263 -5.51 13.42 -7.09
N LEU A 264 -4.69 13.65 -6.06
CA LEU A 264 -3.25 13.57 -6.18
C LEU A 264 -2.76 12.19 -6.63
N THR A 265 -3.44 11.09 -6.27
CA THR A 265 -3.08 9.75 -6.78
C THR A 265 -3.28 9.61 -8.29
N VAL A 266 -4.25 10.33 -8.87
CA VAL A 266 -4.49 10.37 -10.32
C VAL A 266 -3.50 11.32 -11.00
N VAL A 267 -3.36 12.54 -10.49
CA VAL A 267 -2.44 13.54 -11.06
C VAL A 267 -1.02 12.99 -11.14
N THR A 268 -0.52 12.41 -10.06
CA THR A 268 0.81 11.83 -10.02
C THR A 268 0.93 10.52 -10.82
N GLY A 269 -0.18 9.86 -11.11
CA GLY A 269 -0.23 8.70 -12.01
C GLY A 269 -0.17 9.09 -13.49
N VAL A 270 -0.84 10.19 -13.86
CA VAL A 270 -0.82 10.74 -15.23
C VAL A 270 0.51 11.45 -15.51
N PHE A 271 1.07 12.13 -14.51
CA PHE A 271 2.34 12.85 -14.60
C PHE A 271 3.39 12.25 -13.64
N PRO A 272 3.84 11.00 -13.87
CA PRO A 272 4.77 10.34 -12.96
C PRO A 272 6.15 11.02 -12.91
N ASN A 273 6.49 11.80 -13.93
CA ASN A 273 7.76 12.54 -14.04
C ASN A 273 7.99 13.46 -12.82
N ILE A 274 6.93 14.01 -12.25
CA ILE A 274 7.03 14.84 -11.03
C ILE A 274 7.80 14.11 -9.90
N ILE A 275 7.63 12.79 -9.82
CA ILE A 275 8.26 11.98 -8.76
C ILE A 275 9.50 11.25 -9.30
N THR A 276 9.46 10.73 -10.53
CA THR A 276 10.60 10.00 -11.10
C THR A 276 11.82 10.90 -11.26
N ASP A 277 11.64 12.16 -11.64
CA ASP A 277 12.75 13.11 -11.78
C ASP A 277 13.41 13.45 -10.43
N ALA A 278 12.63 13.44 -9.35
CA ALA A 278 13.16 13.62 -8.00
C ALA A 278 13.93 12.38 -7.50
N ILE A 279 13.54 11.17 -7.95
CA ILE A 279 14.17 9.89 -7.57
C ILE A 279 15.43 9.62 -8.40
N ALA A 280 15.45 10.01 -9.67
CA ALA A 280 16.50 9.69 -10.64
C ALA A 280 17.93 10.05 -10.16
N PRO A 281 18.20 11.21 -9.55
CA PRO A 281 19.55 11.53 -9.04
C PRO A 281 20.01 10.54 -7.97
N VAL A 282 19.10 10.12 -7.07
CA VAL A 282 19.41 9.15 -6.00
C VAL A 282 19.68 7.78 -6.60
N THR A 283 18.86 7.35 -7.57
CA THR A 283 19.07 6.07 -8.28
C THR A 283 20.43 6.03 -8.94
N ARG A 284 20.83 7.09 -9.70
CA ARG A 284 22.14 7.17 -10.36
C ARG A 284 23.32 7.18 -9.39
N ALA A 285 23.12 7.68 -8.17
CA ALA A 285 24.16 7.69 -7.16
C ALA A 285 24.36 6.33 -6.47
N LEU A 286 23.36 5.46 -6.53
CA LEU A 286 23.37 4.14 -5.88
C LEU A 286 23.75 3.01 -6.83
N PHE A 287 23.43 3.14 -8.11
CA PHE A 287 23.60 2.13 -9.17
C PHE A 287 24.39 2.66 -10.36
#